data_dfdfbaa17d305cb8feaa65e59d1f65c8
#
_entry.id   dfdfbaa17d305cb8feaa65e59d1f65c8
#
_cell.length_a   1.000
_cell.length_b   1.000
_cell.length_c   1.000
_cell.angle_alpha   90.00
_cell.angle_beta   90.00
_cell.angle_gamma   90.00
#
_symmetry.space_group_name_H-M   'P 1'
#
loop_
_entity.id
_entity.type
_entity.pdbx_description
1 polymer ?
#
loop_
_entity_poly.entity_id
_entity_poly.type
_entity_poly.pdbx_seq_one_letter_code
_entity_poly.pdbx_strand_id
1 'polypeptide(L)'
;MFGIRNHDNRLRRKPPAVVAGVIGAVLALAITVSGSAQAATAIILGTTFLPDSGAPRYIHGAMEYFIKPTTLCGKQSCTVEPVMTPEQFWPLSGWHDLTVKESIAQGLRIVNDTLLQKLADGSDDPIVVFGDSQSSTILTFEKRNLAALSDEEKSRLVLVLVANPNRPNGGLLERIAPFTIPFLDLTGNGATPTNTGITTIDISCQYDGIADFPRYPLNILADLNLIAGAAIHSSYITGPIQYTESELDDASDDPANQQTYGDTVYIMIPAKQLPLVAPIRAFGRMTGLTGVTTPLADLAEPTLRVLVELGYDRTIPLGEPAKFGLFPAINPSDLAFDLTSAAQSGVRAALTDLGFSMPPPAPAAKKPAAVKVTKPRLQASASHRSPAHAGSARHTAAGPKRPARG
;
A
#
# COMPACT_ATOMS: atom_id res chain seq x y z
N MET A 1 13.95 56.49 38.41
CA MET A 1 15.10 55.66 38.76
C MET A 1 14.60 54.38 39.45
N PHE A 2 14.18 53.40 38.67
CA PHE A 2 13.92 52.03 39.10
C PHE A 2 14.04 51.12 37.86
N GLY A 3 15.13 50.35 37.82
CA GLY A 3 15.40 49.41 36.74
C GLY A 3 14.64 48.11 36.95
N ILE A 4 13.98 47.63 35.90
CA ILE A 4 13.37 46.29 35.82
C ILE A 4 14.33 45.42 35.01
N ARG A 5 14.92 44.43 35.65
CA ARG A 5 15.72 43.36 35.02
C ARG A 5 14.78 42.37 34.40
N ASN A 6 14.87 42.23 33.08
CA ASN A 6 14.29 41.10 32.34
C ASN A 6 15.17 39.88 32.57
N HIS A 7 14.60 38.82 33.18
CA HIS A 7 15.16 37.47 33.21
C HIS A 7 14.66 36.73 31.97
N ASP A 8 15.51 36.64 30.97
CA ASP A 8 15.30 35.82 29.78
C ASP A 8 15.70 34.38 30.09
N ASN A 9 14.71 33.55 30.44
CA ASN A 9 14.88 32.13 30.71
C ASN A 9 14.57 31.32 29.41
N ARG A 10 15.51 31.37 28.46
CA ARG A 10 15.48 30.48 27.28
C ARG A 10 15.90 29.07 27.73
N LEU A 11 14.93 28.25 28.00
CA LEU A 11 15.09 26.79 28.06
C LEU A 11 15.44 26.31 26.65
N ARG A 12 16.72 26.11 26.37
CA ARG A 12 17.21 25.34 25.22
C ARG A 12 16.74 23.91 25.37
N ARG A 13 15.65 23.57 24.69
CA ARG A 13 15.33 22.17 24.42
C ARG A 13 16.34 21.65 23.39
N LYS A 14 17.16 20.70 23.78
CA LYS A 14 17.97 19.91 22.87
C LYS A 14 17.01 19.09 22.01
N PRO A 15 17.18 19.02 20.68
CA PRO A 15 16.42 18.08 19.87
C PRO A 15 16.83 16.64 20.27
N PRO A 16 15.93 15.67 20.31
CA PRO A 16 16.31 14.27 20.42
C PRO A 16 17.04 13.86 19.14
N ALA A 17 18.34 13.67 19.24
CA ALA A 17 19.07 12.91 18.25
C ALA A 17 18.67 11.45 18.41
N VAL A 18 18.47 10.77 17.28
CA VAL A 18 18.20 9.35 17.07
C VAL A 18 16.76 9.06 16.63
N VAL A 19 16.51 9.13 15.33
CA VAL A 19 15.66 8.21 14.56
C VAL A 19 15.93 8.29 13.04
N ALA A 20 17.00 8.93 12.60
CA ALA A 20 17.38 8.95 11.17
C ALA A 20 18.00 7.60 10.68
N GLY A 21 17.72 6.47 11.38
CA GLY A 21 18.53 5.26 11.25
C GLY A 21 17.95 4.08 10.48
N VAL A 22 16.65 4.04 10.14
CA VAL A 22 16.06 2.78 9.67
C VAL A 22 15.78 2.78 8.16
N ILE A 23 15.34 3.85 7.56
CA ILE A 23 15.21 3.92 6.08
C ILE A 23 16.60 3.99 5.43
N GLY A 24 17.53 4.73 6.03
CA GLY A 24 18.92 4.76 5.59
C GLY A 24 19.64 3.41 5.65
N ALA A 25 19.22 2.48 6.51
CA ALA A 25 19.87 1.18 6.65
C ALA A 25 19.34 0.12 5.65
N VAL A 26 18.09 0.19 5.21
CA VAL A 26 17.53 -0.77 4.24
C VAL A 26 17.87 -0.37 2.81
N LEU A 27 17.92 0.92 2.50
CA LEU A 27 18.41 1.40 1.20
C LEU A 27 19.95 1.47 1.11
N ALA A 28 20.66 1.70 2.21
CA ALA A 28 22.14 1.73 2.20
C ALA A 28 22.77 0.37 1.93
N LEU A 29 22.04 -0.75 2.03
CA LEU A 29 22.56 -2.08 1.69
C LEU A 29 22.50 -2.37 0.19
N ALA A 30 21.79 -1.57 -0.61
CA ALA A 30 21.64 -1.76 -2.05
C ALA A 30 22.58 -0.91 -2.91
N ILE A 31 23.19 0.17 -2.37
CA ILE A 31 24.01 1.08 -3.19
C ILE A 31 25.30 1.45 -2.46
N THR A 32 26.24 0.50 -2.31
CA THR A 32 27.65 0.83 -2.11
C THR A 32 28.36 0.89 -3.46
N VAL A 33 28.01 1.81 -4.32
CA VAL A 33 28.84 2.18 -5.46
C VAL A 33 29.78 3.29 -4.99
N SER A 34 31.02 2.93 -4.72
CA SER A 34 32.13 3.88 -4.57
C SER A 34 32.46 4.45 -5.96
N GLY A 35 31.73 5.46 -6.37
CA GLY A 35 31.92 6.17 -7.64
C GLY A 35 31.40 7.58 -7.50
N SER A 36 31.90 8.51 -8.30
CA SER A 36 31.41 9.88 -8.43
C SER A 36 29.88 9.90 -8.37
N ALA A 37 29.33 10.83 -7.60
CA ALA A 37 27.88 10.94 -7.42
C ALA A 37 27.19 11.04 -8.78
N GLN A 38 26.57 9.94 -9.19
CA GLN A 38 25.85 9.80 -10.46
C GLN A 38 24.46 10.46 -10.32
N ALA A 39 24.03 11.19 -11.34
CA ALA A 39 22.72 11.81 -11.36
C ALA A 39 21.67 10.76 -11.72
N ALA A 40 20.83 10.38 -10.76
CA ALA A 40 19.71 9.48 -11.04
C ALA A 40 18.73 10.08 -12.07
N THR A 41 18.09 9.24 -12.88
CA THR A 41 16.97 9.66 -13.75
C THR A 41 15.65 9.26 -13.09
N ALA A 42 14.75 10.23 -12.96
CA ALA A 42 13.38 10.01 -12.50
C ALA A 42 12.43 9.99 -13.72
N ILE A 43 12.01 8.80 -14.14
CA ILE A 43 10.98 8.60 -15.17
C ILE A 43 9.62 8.75 -14.49
N ILE A 44 8.79 9.69 -14.95
CA ILE A 44 7.48 9.99 -14.36
C ILE A 44 6.39 9.65 -15.38
N LEU A 45 5.52 8.70 -15.02
CA LEU A 45 4.33 8.34 -15.80
C LEU A 45 3.12 9.14 -15.31
N GLY A 46 2.11 9.30 -16.18
CA GLY A 46 0.84 9.93 -15.84
C GLY A 46 -0.06 9.09 -14.94
N THR A 47 -1.28 9.53 -14.75
CA THR A 47 -2.35 8.79 -14.07
C THR A 47 -3.66 8.95 -14.83
N THR A 48 -4.66 8.11 -14.57
CA THR A 48 -5.98 8.21 -15.20
C THR A 48 -6.53 9.64 -15.11
N PHE A 49 -6.99 10.19 -16.21
CA PHE A 49 -7.44 11.58 -16.42
C PHE A 49 -6.32 12.64 -16.42
N LEU A 50 -5.08 12.30 -16.11
CA LEU A 50 -3.93 13.21 -16.13
C LEU A 50 -2.77 12.58 -16.93
N PRO A 51 -2.92 12.41 -18.27
CA PRO A 51 -1.89 11.77 -19.10
C PRO A 51 -0.66 12.65 -19.28
N ASP A 52 -0.77 13.96 -19.09
CA ASP A 52 0.36 14.90 -19.19
C ASP A 52 1.25 14.80 -17.93
N SER A 53 2.12 13.80 -17.94
CA SER A 53 3.14 13.61 -16.91
C SER A 53 4.19 14.72 -16.87
N GLY A 54 4.27 15.56 -17.92
CA GLY A 54 5.16 16.72 -18.01
C GLY A 54 4.59 17.99 -17.38
N ALA A 55 3.31 18.00 -16.96
CA ALA A 55 2.71 19.16 -16.33
C ALA A 55 3.47 19.53 -15.02
N PRO A 56 3.87 20.80 -14.83
CA PRO A 56 4.70 21.21 -13.69
C PRO A 56 4.11 20.81 -12.33
N ARG A 57 2.79 20.89 -12.17
CA ARG A 57 2.10 20.49 -10.94
C ARG A 57 2.17 18.98 -10.70
N TYR A 58 2.09 18.19 -11.77
CA TYR A 58 2.20 16.74 -11.68
C TYR A 58 3.62 16.31 -11.29
N ILE A 59 4.63 16.87 -11.98
CA ILE A 59 6.06 16.65 -11.64
C ILE A 59 6.31 17.04 -10.18
N HIS A 60 5.81 18.19 -9.74
CA HIS A 60 5.96 18.64 -8.35
C HIS A 60 5.39 17.61 -7.38
N GLY A 61 4.15 17.15 -7.58
CA GLY A 61 3.52 16.16 -6.70
C GLY A 61 4.29 14.83 -6.67
N ALA A 62 4.70 14.31 -7.84
CA ALA A 62 5.48 13.08 -7.93
C ALA A 62 6.83 13.19 -7.21
N MET A 63 7.54 14.31 -7.43
CA MET A 63 8.87 14.51 -6.87
C MET A 63 8.83 14.82 -5.38
N GLU A 64 8.06 15.83 -4.95
CA GLU A 64 8.10 16.31 -3.56
C GLU A 64 7.43 15.32 -2.59
N TYR A 65 6.29 14.71 -2.98
CA TYR A 65 5.54 13.88 -2.05
C TYR A 65 6.01 12.42 -2.03
N PHE A 66 6.59 11.91 -3.14
CA PHE A 66 6.81 10.46 -3.25
C PHE A 66 8.23 10.04 -3.63
N ILE A 67 8.96 10.80 -4.48
CA ILE A 67 10.29 10.40 -4.92
C ILE A 67 11.36 10.90 -3.96
N LYS A 68 11.39 12.19 -3.63
CA LYS A 68 12.39 12.78 -2.73
C LYS A 68 12.42 12.18 -1.33
N PRO A 69 11.28 11.89 -0.68
CA PRO A 69 11.27 11.23 0.63
C PRO A 69 11.96 9.86 0.63
N THR A 70 12.00 9.18 -0.52
CA THR A 70 12.68 7.88 -0.64
C THR A 70 14.21 7.98 -0.65
N THR A 71 14.77 9.18 -0.63
CA THR A 71 16.21 9.45 -0.73
C THR A 71 16.89 8.99 -2.02
N LEU A 72 16.13 8.43 -2.97
CA LEU A 72 16.66 7.91 -4.24
C LEU A 72 17.25 9.02 -5.14
N CYS A 73 16.66 10.20 -5.09
CA CYS A 73 17.19 11.39 -5.74
C CYS A 73 18.19 12.16 -4.85
N GLY A 74 18.41 11.69 -3.62
CA GLY A 74 19.43 12.12 -2.68
C GLY A 74 19.54 13.64 -2.49
N LYS A 75 20.76 14.09 -2.11
CA LYS A 75 21.12 15.51 -2.05
C LYS A 75 21.40 16.11 -3.44
N GLN A 76 21.40 15.29 -4.48
CA GLN A 76 21.61 15.68 -5.86
C GLN A 76 20.28 15.69 -6.60
N SER A 77 20.12 16.62 -7.55
CA SER A 77 18.92 16.70 -8.36
C SER A 77 18.86 15.54 -9.34
N CYS A 78 17.76 14.78 -9.34
CA CYS A 78 17.45 13.85 -10.44
C CYS A 78 17.20 14.59 -11.74
N THR A 79 17.60 13.99 -12.86
CA THR A 79 17.08 14.38 -14.15
C THR A 79 15.64 13.85 -14.28
N VAL A 80 14.67 14.75 -14.41
CA VAL A 80 13.26 14.38 -14.55
C VAL A 80 12.93 14.13 -16.02
N GLU A 81 12.38 12.95 -16.32
CA GLU A 81 11.98 12.55 -17.65
C GLU A 81 10.51 12.12 -17.65
N PRO A 82 9.58 13.01 -18.04
CA PRO A 82 8.19 12.66 -18.23
C PRO A 82 8.01 11.70 -19.40
N VAL A 83 7.27 10.60 -19.18
CA VAL A 83 6.93 9.64 -20.24
C VAL A 83 5.42 9.60 -20.38
N MET A 84 4.94 9.99 -21.55
CA MET A 84 3.51 10.08 -21.85
C MET A 84 2.94 8.69 -22.14
N THR A 85 1.98 8.26 -21.34
CA THR A 85 1.17 7.06 -21.54
C THR A 85 -0.29 7.45 -21.74
N PRO A 86 -1.16 6.62 -22.35
CA PRO A 86 -2.54 7.04 -22.66
C PRO A 86 -3.37 7.45 -21.45
N GLU A 87 -3.27 6.73 -20.36
CA GLU A 87 -3.98 6.95 -19.09
C GLU A 87 -5.51 7.12 -19.26
N GLN A 88 -6.08 6.42 -20.26
CA GLN A 88 -7.48 6.45 -20.62
C GLN A 88 -8.27 5.34 -19.93
N PHE A 89 -9.55 5.60 -19.68
CA PHE A 89 -10.47 4.68 -19.04
C PHE A 89 -11.88 4.86 -19.60
N TRP A 90 -12.10 4.36 -20.84
CA TRP A 90 -13.44 4.36 -21.41
C TRP A 90 -14.47 3.70 -20.48
N PRO A 91 -15.68 4.24 -20.34
CA PRO A 91 -16.20 5.50 -20.91
C PRO A 91 -15.94 6.71 -19.98
N LEU A 92 -15.24 6.52 -18.84
CA LEU A 92 -15.09 7.54 -17.80
C LEU A 92 -14.19 8.71 -18.22
N SER A 93 -13.16 8.44 -19.02
CA SER A 93 -12.28 9.51 -19.56
C SER A 93 -12.81 10.12 -20.84
N GLY A 94 -13.62 9.38 -21.63
CA GLY A 94 -14.22 9.84 -22.88
C GLY A 94 -14.85 8.73 -23.70
N TRP A 95 -15.83 9.08 -24.56
CA TRP A 95 -16.55 8.09 -25.37
C TRP A 95 -15.73 7.51 -26.53
N HIS A 96 -14.64 8.16 -26.90
CA HIS A 96 -13.74 7.72 -27.98
C HIS A 96 -12.37 7.28 -27.46
N ASP A 97 -12.23 7.20 -26.15
CA ASP A 97 -10.99 6.79 -25.51
C ASP A 97 -10.78 5.27 -25.57
N LEU A 98 -9.56 4.85 -25.29
CA LEU A 98 -9.22 3.45 -25.12
C LEU A 98 -9.91 2.87 -23.87
N THR A 99 -10.24 1.58 -23.90
CA THR A 99 -10.57 0.87 -22.69
C THR A 99 -9.37 0.88 -21.75
N VAL A 100 -9.60 0.68 -20.46
CA VAL A 100 -8.50 0.64 -19.48
C VAL A 100 -7.47 -0.45 -19.83
N LYS A 101 -7.92 -1.57 -20.34
CA LYS A 101 -7.07 -2.68 -20.77
C LYS A 101 -6.18 -2.30 -21.97
N GLU A 102 -6.75 -1.64 -22.99
CA GLU A 102 -6.02 -1.18 -24.17
C GLU A 102 -5.02 -0.07 -23.79
N SER A 103 -5.45 0.86 -22.93
CA SER A 103 -4.61 1.94 -22.40
C SER A 103 -3.40 1.38 -21.64
N ILE A 104 -3.60 0.44 -20.73
CA ILE A 104 -2.52 -0.25 -20.00
C ILE A 104 -1.59 -0.98 -20.99
N ALA A 105 -2.14 -1.71 -21.97
CA ALA A 105 -1.34 -2.46 -22.94
C ALA A 105 -0.48 -1.55 -23.84
N GLN A 106 -0.99 -0.38 -24.20
CA GLN A 106 -0.23 0.62 -24.96
C GLN A 106 0.83 1.30 -24.07
N GLY A 107 0.45 1.69 -22.84
CA GLY A 107 1.38 2.29 -21.88
C GLY A 107 2.53 1.34 -21.53
N LEU A 108 2.24 0.04 -21.36
CA LEU A 108 3.26 -0.97 -21.11
C LEU A 108 4.31 -1.04 -22.22
N ARG A 109 3.91 -0.99 -23.50
CA ARG A 109 4.88 -0.97 -24.61
C ARG A 109 5.78 0.26 -24.56
N ILE A 110 5.19 1.43 -24.33
CA ILE A 110 5.95 2.70 -24.24
C ILE A 110 6.97 2.63 -23.10
N VAL A 111 6.55 2.17 -21.92
CA VAL A 111 7.42 2.08 -20.73
C VAL A 111 8.53 1.04 -20.93
N ASN A 112 8.19 -0.13 -21.47
CA ASN A 112 9.16 -1.19 -21.75
C ASN A 112 10.25 -0.69 -22.72
N ASP A 113 9.86 -0.10 -23.86
CA ASP A 113 10.81 0.42 -24.85
C ASP A 113 11.69 1.52 -24.24
N THR A 114 11.12 2.40 -23.43
CA THR A 114 11.86 3.48 -22.74
C THR A 114 12.89 2.90 -21.77
N LEU A 115 12.48 1.94 -20.92
CA LEU A 115 13.37 1.35 -19.90
C LEU A 115 14.49 0.52 -20.53
N LEU A 116 14.18 -0.32 -21.52
CA LEU A 116 15.21 -1.10 -22.21
C LEU A 116 16.22 -0.20 -22.94
N GLN A 117 15.77 0.91 -23.53
CA GLN A 117 16.65 1.89 -24.15
C GLN A 117 17.57 2.56 -23.12
N LYS A 118 17.02 2.93 -21.95
CA LYS A 118 17.79 3.53 -20.84
C LYS A 118 18.79 2.54 -20.21
N LEU A 119 18.44 1.27 -20.10
CA LEU A 119 19.35 0.26 -19.59
C LEU A 119 20.50 -0.04 -20.58
N ALA A 120 20.25 0.13 -21.89
CA ALA A 120 21.22 -0.09 -22.94
C ALA A 120 22.11 1.12 -23.26
N ASP A 121 21.95 2.27 -22.62
CA ASP A 121 22.68 3.50 -22.92
C ASP A 121 24.16 3.50 -22.45
N GLY A 122 24.60 2.44 -21.77
CA GLY A 122 25.95 2.27 -21.26
C GLY A 122 26.27 3.06 -19.99
N SER A 123 25.28 3.73 -19.39
CA SER A 123 25.36 4.38 -18.06
C SER A 123 25.06 3.37 -16.98
N ASP A 124 25.69 3.53 -15.82
CA ASP A 124 25.35 2.80 -14.58
C ASP A 124 24.43 3.63 -13.66
N ASP A 125 23.89 4.73 -14.17
CA ASP A 125 23.04 5.64 -13.37
C ASP A 125 21.78 4.95 -12.87
N PRO A 126 21.36 5.21 -11.62
CA PRO A 126 20.09 4.71 -11.10
C PRO A 126 18.89 5.30 -11.86
N ILE A 127 17.88 4.47 -12.08
CA ILE A 127 16.63 4.82 -12.73
C ILE A 127 15.49 4.63 -11.74
N VAL A 128 14.84 5.73 -11.36
CA VAL A 128 13.63 5.72 -10.55
C VAL A 128 12.43 5.83 -11.48
N VAL A 129 11.49 4.92 -11.39
CA VAL A 129 10.29 4.92 -12.23
C VAL A 129 9.06 5.11 -11.35
N PHE A 130 8.38 6.23 -11.53
CA PHE A 130 7.20 6.61 -10.78
C PHE A 130 5.93 6.29 -11.55
N GLY A 131 4.98 5.62 -10.89
CA GLY A 131 3.63 5.39 -11.39
C GLY A 131 2.58 5.65 -10.31
N ASP A 132 1.45 6.25 -10.72
CA ASP A 132 0.30 6.53 -9.88
C ASP A 132 -0.96 5.88 -10.48
N SER A 133 -1.71 5.10 -9.69
CA SER A 133 -2.96 4.47 -10.11
C SER A 133 -2.79 3.57 -11.34
N GLN A 134 -3.31 3.95 -12.51
CA GLN A 134 -3.23 3.14 -13.73
C GLN A 134 -1.77 2.87 -14.13
N SER A 135 -0.89 3.88 -14.04
CA SER A 135 0.52 3.66 -14.34
C SER A 135 1.23 2.77 -13.30
N SER A 136 0.78 2.69 -12.06
CA SER A 136 1.23 1.65 -11.12
C SER A 136 0.86 0.24 -11.60
N THR A 137 -0.29 0.08 -12.28
CA THR A 137 -0.65 -1.18 -12.94
C THR A 137 0.26 -1.46 -14.13
N ILE A 138 0.58 -0.45 -14.95
CA ILE A 138 1.56 -0.59 -16.04
C ILE A 138 2.90 -1.06 -15.47
N LEU A 139 3.40 -0.43 -14.40
CA LEU A 139 4.65 -0.82 -13.73
C LEU A 139 4.57 -2.20 -13.06
N THR A 140 3.40 -2.64 -12.64
CA THR A 140 3.19 -4.02 -12.16
C THR A 140 3.45 -5.03 -13.27
N PHE A 141 2.94 -4.80 -14.48
CA PHE A 141 3.22 -5.65 -15.63
C PHE A 141 4.70 -5.55 -16.04
N GLU A 142 5.24 -4.34 -16.04
CA GLU A 142 6.64 -4.13 -16.39
C GLU A 142 7.58 -4.81 -15.40
N LYS A 143 7.32 -4.76 -14.10
CA LYS A 143 8.08 -5.49 -13.09
C LYS A 143 8.12 -7.00 -13.36
N ARG A 144 7.03 -7.57 -13.92
CA ARG A 144 7.00 -8.99 -14.33
C ARG A 144 7.88 -9.23 -15.55
N ASN A 145 7.87 -8.34 -16.54
CA ASN A 145 8.70 -8.43 -17.75
C ASN A 145 10.19 -8.33 -17.41
N LEU A 146 10.54 -7.35 -16.58
CA LEU A 146 11.93 -7.06 -16.18
C LEU A 146 12.51 -8.09 -15.18
N ALA A 147 11.70 -9.03 -14.68
CA ALA A 147 12.19 -10.09 -13.78
C ALA A 147 13.28 -10.98 -14.43
N ALA A 148 13.34 -11.02 -15.76
CA ALA A 148 14.34 -11.79 -16.52
C ALA A 148 15.67 -11.05 -16.75
N LEU A 149 15.78 -9.77 -16.40
CA LEU A 149 17.02 -8.99 -16.50
C LEU A 149 18.11 -9.56 -15.59
N SER A 150 19.37 -9.21 -15.88
CA SER A 150 20.51 -9.50 -14.99
C SER A 150 20.35 -8.79 -13.64
N ASP A 151 21.02 -9.29 -12.61
CA ASP A 151 20.98 -8.66 -11.28
C ASP A 151 21.61 -7.24 -11.29
N GLU A 152 22.57 -7.01 -12.18
CA GLU A 152 23.21 -5.72 -12.41
C GLU A 152 22.18 -4.69 -12.94
N GLU A 153 21.46 -5.03 -14.01
CA GLU A 153 20.42 -4.18 -14.58
C GLU A 153 19.31 -3.92 -13.58
N LYS A 154 18.85 -4.95 -12.83
CA LYS A 154 17.84 -4.80 -11.78
C LYS A 154 18.29 -3.87 -10.67
N SER A 155 19.57 -3.88 -10.30
CA SER A 155 20.10 -3.03 -9.22
C SER A 155 20.05 -1.54 -9.55
N ARG A 156 19.97 -1.18 -10.84
CA ARG A 156 19.80 0.20 -11.31
C ARG A 156 18.35 0.68 -11.21
N LEU A 157 17.38 -0.23 -11.08
CA LEU A 157 15.95 0.10 -11.14
C LEU A 157 15.34 0.21 -9.75
N VAL A 158 14.59 1.28 -9.53
CA VAL A 158 13.70 1.42 -8.38
C VAL A 158 12.32 1.84 -8.86
N LEU A 159 11.29 1.10 -8.50
CA LEU A 159 9.90 1.42 -8.82
C LEU A 159 9.26 2.11 -7.62
N VAL A 160 8.60 3.24 -7.86
CA VAL A 160 7.78 3.94 -6.86
C VAL A 160 6.33 3.86 -7.34
N LEU A 161 5.54 3.01 -6.69
CA LEU A 161 4.14 2.74 -7.01
C LEU A 161 3.26 3.48 -6.01
N VAL A 162 2.42 4.36 -6.50
CA VAL A 162 1.50 5.14 -5.67
C VAL A 162 0.06 4.77 -6.03
N ALA A 163 -0.81 4.67 -5.03
CA ALA A 163 -2.22 4.31 -5.22
C ALA A 163 -2.40 3.03 -6.06
N ASN A 164 -1.58 2.02 -5.81
CA ASN A 164 -1.41 0.85 -6.67
C ASN A 164 -2.64 -0.08 -6.68
N PRO A 165 -3.37 -0.22 -7.81
CA PRO A 165 -4.52 -1.12 -7.93
C PRO A 165 -4.14 -2.61 -7.79
N ASN A 166 -2.86 -2.94 -7.92
CA ASN A 166 -2.31 -4.29 -7.81
C ASN A 166 -1.60 -4.55 -6.48
N ARG A 167 -1.77 -3.67 -5.48
CA ARG A 167 -1.23 -3.91 -4.14
C ARG A 167 -1.68 -5.27 -3.61
N PRO A 168 -0.76 -6.14 -3.14
CA PRO A 168 -1.11 -7.54 -2.82
C PRO A 168 -2.20 -7.66 -1.75
N ASN A 169 -2.10 -6.94 -0.62
CA ASN A 169 -3.20 -6.84 0.33
C ASN A 169 -3.79 -5.43 0.30
N GLY A 170 -4.78 -5.21 -0.57
CA GLY A 170 -5.50 -3.93 -0.68
C GLY A 170 -5.91 -3.57 -2.10
N GLY A 171 -5.13 -3.94 -3.12
CA GLY A 171 -5.41 -3.55 -4.50
C GLY A 171 -6.68 -4.18 -5.08
N LEU A 172 -7.53 -3.37 -5.68
CA LEU A 172 -8.77 -3.83 -6.32
C LEU A 172 -8.49 -4.90 -7.38
N LEU A 173 -7.44 -4.71 -8.21
CA LEU A 173 -7.11 -5.64 -9.30
C LEU A 173 -6.53 -6.97 -8.81
N GLU A 174 -5.98 -7.01 -7.60
CA GLU A 174 -5.70 -8.28 -6.93
C GLU A 174 -6.98 -8.89 -6.35
N ARG A 175 -7.81 -8.11 -5.68
CA ARG A 175 -9.05 -8.61 -5.05
C ARG A 175 -9.95 -9.33 -6.04
N ILE A 176 -10.17 -8.76 -7.23
CA ILE A 176 -11.07 -9.31 -8.26
C ILE A 176 -10.41 -10.33 -9.18
N ALA A 177 -9.09 -10.55 -9.11
CA ALA A 177 -8.42 -11.48 -10.02
C ALA A 177 -8.93 -12.94 -9.86
N PRO A 178 -9.18 -13.65 -10.95
CA PRO A 178 -8.97 -13.32 -12.37
C PRO A 178 -10.22 -12.76 -13.10
N PHE A 179 -11.23 -12.28 -12.40
CA PHE A 179 -12.50 -11.86 -12.98
C PHE A 179 -12.36 -10.55 -13.77
N THR A 180 -13.23 -10.41 -14.78
CA THR A 180 -13.36 -9.18 -15.59
C THR A 180 -14.70 -8.54 -15.30
N ILE A 181 -14.72 -7.22 -15.17
CA ILE A 181 -15.93 -6.40 -15.21
C ILE A 181 -16.15 -5.98 -16.67
N PRO A 182 -17.06 -6.64 -17.40
CA PRO A 182 -17.10 -6.52 -18.87
C PRO A 182 -17.42 -5.11 -19.36
N PHE A 183 -18.31 -4.41 -18.63
CA PHE A 183 -18.72 -3.04 -18.99
C PHE A 183 -17.56 -2.04 -18.99
N LEU A 184 -16.58 -2.24 -18.11
CA LEU A 184 -15.39 -1.38 -17.97
C LEU A 184 -14.16 -1.94 -18.67
N ASP A 185 -14.24 -3.14 -19.25
CA ASP A 185 -13.09 -3.93 -19.71
C ASP A 185 -11.95 -3.98 -18.66
N LEU A 186 -12.39 -4.02 -17.38
CA LEU A 186 -11.49 -4.01 -16.22
C LEU A 186 -11.27 -5.44 -15.75
N THR A 187 -10.08 -5.96 -15.96
CA THR A 187 -9.71 -7.33 -15.56
C THR A 187 -8.80 -7.29 -14.35
N GLY A 188 -9.14 -8.07 -13.32
CA GLY A 188 -8.25 -8.36 -12.21
C GLY A 188 -7.05 -9.16 -12.71
N ASN A 189 -5.87 -8.56 -12.66
CA ASN A 189 -4.64 -9.10 -13.23
C ASN A 189 -3.62 -9.54 -12.18
N GLY A 190 -4.03 -9.58 -10.91
CA GLY A 190 -3.25 -10.12 -9.80
C GLY A 190 -2.29 -9.11 -9.18
N ALA A 191 -1.62 -9.56 -8.12
CA ALA A 191 -0.72 -8.75 -7.31
C ALA A 191 0.56 -8.33 -8.04
N THR A 192 1.11 -7.18 -7.65
CA THR A 192 2.49 -6.80 -7.98
C THR A 192 3.44 -7.84 -7.38
N PRO A 193 4.37 -8.44 -8.15
CA PRO A 193 5.29 -9.43 -7.63
C PRO A 193 6.29 -8.82 -6.64
N THR A 194 6.69 -9.61 -5.64
CA THR A 194 7.59 -9.20 -4.54
C THR A 194 8.90 -10.00 -4.49
N ASN A 195 9.22 -10.69 -5.59
CA ASN A 195 10.37 -11.60 -5.68
C ASN A 195 11.10 -11.52 -7.02
N THR A 196 11.11 -10.36 -7.65
CA THR A 196 11.77 -10.11 -8.94
C THR A 196 13.23 -9.67 -8.78
N GLY A 197 13.62 -9.22 -7.59
CA GLY A 197 14.90 -8.59 -7.33
C GLY A 197 14.94 -7.09 -7.68
N ILE A 198 13.82 -6.50 -8.13
CA ILE A 198 13.72 -5.07 -8.43
C ILE A 198 13.17 -4.35 -7.21
N THR A 199 13.97 -3.46 -6.62
CA THR A 199 13.55 -2.64 -5.47
C THR A 199 12.28 -1.87 -5.80
N THR A 200 11.28 -1.98 -4.93
CA THR A 200 10.00 -1.31 -5.13
C THR A 200 9.55 -0.63 -3.83
N ILE A 201 8.99 0.56 -3.94
CA ILE A 201 8.33 1.28 -2.85
C ILE A 201 6.87 1.44 -3.25
N ASP A 202 5.96 0.90 -2.45
CA ASP A 202 4.50 0.92 -2.70
C ASP A 202 3.83 1.77 -1.63
N ILE A 203 3.31 2.94 -2.02
CA ILE A 203 2.73 3.93 -1.11
C ILE A 203 1.23 4.04 -1.35
N SER A 204 0.44 3.83 -0.30
CA SER A 204 -1.01 3.97 -0.38
C SER A 204 -1.58 4.62 0.87
N CYS A 205 -2.66 5.39 0.71
CA CYS A 205 -3.43 5.92 1.83
C CYS A 205 -4.45 4.88 2.32
N GLN A 206 -4.63 4.81 3.64
CA GLN A 206 -5.69 3.99 4.24
C GLN A 206 -7.06 4.44 3.72
N TYR A 207 -7.91 3.47 3.41
CA TYR A 207 -9.25 3.65 2.82
C TYR A 207 -9.26 4.22 1.39
N ASP A 208 -8.13 4.19 0.69
CA ASP A 208 -8.13 4.41 -0.76
C ASP A 208 -9.03 3.36 -1.43
N GLY A 209 -10.04 3.83 -2.19
CA GLY A 209 -11.05 2.97 -2.80
C GLY A 209 -10.53 2.00 -3.85
N ILE A 210 -9.26 2.10 -4.27
CA ILE A 210 -8.63 1.26 -5.29
C ILE A 210 -7.41 0.51 -4.72
N ALA A 211 -6.55 1.19 -3.96
CA ALA A 211 -5.30 0.62 -3.45
C ALA A 211 -5.42 0.02 -2.05
N ASP A 212 -6.46 0.41 -1.28
CA ASP A 212 -6.82 -0.18 0.03
C ASP A 212 -8.30 -0.59 0.03
N PHE A 213 -8.65 -1.45 -0.93
CA PHE A 213 -10.00 -1.98 -1.12
C PHE A 213 -10.35 -3.01 -0.03
N PRO A 214 -11.58 -2.98 0.54
CA PRO A 214 -12.01 -3.97 1.54
C PRO A 214 -11.85 -5.41 1.05
N ARG A 215 -11.45 -6.30 1.97
CA ARG A 215 -11.37 -7.73 1.70
C ARG A 215 -12.73 -8.42 1.79
N TYR A 216 -13.61 -7.90 2.64
CA TYR A 216 -14.90 -8.52 2.97
C TYR A 216 -16.07 -7.64 2.49
N PRO A 217 -16.51 -7.78 1.22
CA PRO A 217 -17.51 -6.91 0.59
C PRO A 217 -18.93 -7.06 1.15
N LEU A 218 -19.16 -7.95 2.11
CA LEU A 218 -20.41 -8.02 2.87
C LEU A 218 -20.47 -7.04 4.04
N ASN A 219 -19.37 -6.33 4.34
CA ASN A 219 -19.34 -5.26 5.32
C ASN A 219 -19.78 -3.94 4.68
N ILE A 220 -21.09 -3.67 4.74
CA ILE A 220 -21.70 -2.47 4.15
C ILE A 220 -21.05 -1.17 4.67
N LEU A 221 -20.61 -1.11 5.93
CA LEU A 221 -19.95 0.08 6.48
C LEU A 221 -18.58 0.33 5.83
N ALA A 222 -17.83 -0.75 5.53
CA ALA A 222 -16.58 -0.64 4.80
C ALA A 222 -16.83 -0.18 3.35
N ASP A 223 -17.88 -0.68 2.70
CA ASP A 223 -18.24 -0.28 1.33
C ASP A 223 -18.72 1.18 1.28
N LEU A 224 -19.52 1.63 2.23
CA LEU A 224 -19.91 3.03 2.34
C LEU A 224 -18.71 3.94 2.63
N ASN A 225 -17.76 3.47 3.47
CA ASN A 225 -16.53 4.19 3.75
C ASN A 225 -15.64 4.30 2.50
N LEU A 226 -15.54 3.25 1.70
CA LEU A 226 -14.84 3.23 0.42
C LEU A 226 -15.43 4.26 -0.55
N ILE A 227 -16.77 4.31 -0.68
CA ILE A 227 -17.45 5.30 -1.54
C ILE A 227 -17.17 6.73 -1.03
N ALA A 228 -17.26 6.95 0.27
CA ALA A 228 -16.93 8.25 0.88
C ALA A 228 -15.45 8.62 0.71
N GLY A 229 -14.57 7.62 0.65
CA GLY A 229 -13.13 7.76 0.46
C GLY A 229 -12.66 7.83 -0.99
N ALA A 230 -13.56 7.80 -1.98
CA ALA A 230 -13.18 7.81 -3.41
C ALA A 230 -12.28 8.99 -3.79
N ALA A 231 -12.44 10.17 -3.15
CA ALA A 231 -11.59 11.32 -3.37
C ALA A 231 -10.14 11.14 -2.88
N ILE A 232 -9.87 10.16 -1.99
CA ILE A 232 -8.52 9.85 -1.53
C ILE A 232 -7.70 9.36 -2.73
N HIS A 233 -8.25 8.44 -3.53
CA HIS A 233 -7.56 7.87 -4.68
C HIS A 233 -7.10 8.92 -5.70
N SER A 234 -7.86 9.99 -5.91
CA SER A 234 -7.53 11.04 -6.88
C SER A 234 -6.68 12.18 -6.31
N SER A 235 -6.28 12.12 -5.04
CA SER A 235 -5.65 13.26 -4.36
C SER A 235 -4.12 13.19 -4.27
N TYR A 236 -3.49 12.05 -4.57
CA TYR A 236 -2.06 11.85 -4.31
C TYR A 236 -1.18 12.94 -4.92
N ILE A 237 -1.31 13.21 -6.20
CA ILE A 237 -0.48 14.19 -6.92
C ILE A 237 -0.76 15.64 -6.51
N THR A 238 -1.97 15.93 -6.08
CA THR A 238 -2.36 17.28 -5.63
C THR A 238 -2.08 17.55 -4.16
N GLY A 239 -1.52 16.58 -3.46
CA GLY A 239 -1.34 16.49 -2.03
C GLY A 239 -2.41 15.58 -1.42
N PRO A 240 -2.00 14.50 -0.74
CA PRO A 240 -2.94 13.58 -0.11
C PRO A 240 -3.91 14.30 0.80
N ILE A 241 -5.20 13.96 0.65
CA ILE A 241 -6.24 14.53 1.50
C ILE A 241 -5.91 14.27 2.97
N GLN A 242 -6.08 15.28 3.82
CA GLN A 242 -5.85 15.28 5.26
C GLN A 242 -4.38 15.50 5.69
N TYR A 243 -3.44 15.65 4.78
CA TYR A 243 -2.03 15.84 5.10
C TYR A 243 -1.48 17.12 4.47
N THR A 244 -0.64 17.82 5.21
CA THR A 244 0.35 18.75 4.67
C THR A 244 1.57 17.96 4.21
N GLU A 245 2.45 18.58 3.42
CA GLU A 245 3.68 17.95 2.93
C GLU A 245 4.53 17.38 4.08
N SER A 246 4.84 18.21 5.09
CA SER A 246 5.63 17.76 6.25
C SER A 246 4.96 16.64 7.07
N GLU A 247 3.64 16.66 7.20
CA GLU A 247 2.92 15.58 7.90
C GLU A 247 2.91 14.29 7.09
N LEU A 248 2.94 14.38 5.75
CA LEU A 248 3.06 13.23 4.87
C LEU A 248 4.44 12.60 4.98
N ASP A 249 5.50 13.43 5.02
CA ASP A 249 6.86 12.96 5.25
C ASP A 249 6.97 12.24 6.60
N ASP A 250 6.49 12.87 7.69
CA ASP A 250 6.47 12.27 9.02
C ASP A 250 5.69 10.93 9.04
N ALA A 251 4.55 10.85 8.35
CA ALA A 251 3.75 9.64 8.27
C ALA A 251 4.41 8.55 7.42
N SER A 252 5.11 8.94 6.36
CA SER A 252 5.85 8.02 5.50
C SER A 252 7.09 7.46 6.18
N ASP A 253 7.75 8.27 7.02
CA ASP A 253 8.95 7.91 7.76
C ASP A 253 8.67 7.13 9.05
N ASP A 254 7.42 7.09 9.53
CA ASP A 254 7.05 6.33 10.73
C ASP A 254 7.16 4.82 10.44
N PRO A 255 8.07 4.11 11.15
CA PRO A 255 8.22 2.66 10.98
C PRO A 255 6.94 1.86 11.24
N ALA A 256 5.98 2.42 12.02
CA ALA A 256 4.70 1.78 12.27
C ALA A 256 3.82 1.71 11.00
N ASN A 257 4.07 2.59 10.03
CA ASN A 257 3.36 2.66 8.76
C ASN A 257 4.08 1.91 7.63
N GLN A 258 5.22 1.29 7.94
CA GLN A 258 6.07 0.63 6.95
C GLN A 258 6.12 -0.88 7.16
N GLN A 259 6.16 -1.65 6.07
CA GLN A 259 6.36 -3.08 6.08
C GLN A 259 7.19 -3.51 4.87
N THR A 260 8.29 -4.21 5.09
CA THR A 260 9.07 -4.84 4.01
C THR A 260 8.56 -6.26 3.76
N TYR A 261 8.34 -6.60 2.49
CA TYR A 261 7.97 -7.93 2.06
C TYR A 261 8.64 -8.25 0.71
N GLY A 262 9.53 -9.25 0.69
CA GLY A 262 10.35 -9.54 -0.49
C GLY A 262 11.23 -8.36 -0.89
N ASP A 263 11.15 -7.95 -2.15
CA ASP A 263 11.87 -6.82 -2.74
C ASP A 263 11.12 -5.47 -2.64
N THR A 264 10.03 -5.42 -1.85
CA THR A 264 9.13 -4.28 -1.79
C THR A 264 8.99 -3.73 -0.38
N VAL A 265 9.10 -2.42 -0.24
CA VAL A 265 8.74 -1.66 0.97
C VAL A 265 7.34 -1.09 0.77
N TYR A 266 6.41 -1.45 1.63
CA TYR A 266 5.04 -0.95 1.65
C TYR A 266 4.90 0.16 2.68
N ILE A 267 4.32 1.29 2.27
CA ILE A 267 3.99 2.41 3.14
C ILE A 267 2.48 2.60 3.12
N MET A 268 1.84 2.52 4.29
CA MET A 268 0.41 2.79 4.47
C MET A 268 0.24 4.09 5.23
N ILE A 269 -0.14 5.16 4.55
CA ILE A 269 -0.44 6.45 5.18
C ILE A 269 -1.77 6.35 5.93
N PRO A 270 -1.81 6.49 7.26
CA PRO A 270 -3.05 6.31 8.02
C PRO A 270 -4.07 7.40 7.71
N ALA A 271 -5.35 7.08 7.68
CA ALA A 271 -6.40 8.10 7.57
C ALA A 271 -6.59 8.81 8.93
N LYS A 272 -6.33 10.12 8.98
CA LYS A 272 -6.57 10.96 10.17
C LYS A 272 -8.05 10.99 10.55
N GLN A 273 -8.93 11.00 9.56
CA GLN A 273 -10.38 10.98 9.73
C GLN A 273 -10.98 9.86 8.88
N LEU A 274 -11.98 9.21 9.43
CA LEU A 274 -12.73 8.19 8.70
C LEU A 274 -13.53 8.85 7.56
N PRO A 275 -13.35 8.45 6.30
CA PRO A 275 -14.11 9.01 5.16
C PRO A 275 -15.63 9.01 5.37
N LEU A 276 -16.17 7.98 6.00
CA LEU A 276 -17.61 7.82 6.25
C LEU A 276 -18.23 8.98 7.04
N VAL A 277 -17.47 9.68 7.88
CA VAL A 277 -17.95 10.85 8.64
C VAL A 277 -17.64 12.19 7.94
N ALA A 278 -16.87 12.18 6.85
CA ALA A 278 -16.51 13.40 6.13
C ALA A 278 -17.73 14.22 5.64
N PRO A 279 -18.85 13.63 5.18
CA PRO A 279 -20.05 14.39 4.81
C PRO A 279 -20.65 15.19 5.97
N ILE A 280 -20.64 14.63 7.19
CA ILE A 280 -21.14 15.32 8.39
C ILE A 280 -20.30 16.55 8.68
N ARG A 281 -18.98 16.41 8.63
CA ARG A 281 -18.03 17.52 8.84
C ARG A 281 -18.13 18.57 7.73
N ALA A 282 -18.31 18.14 6.47
CA ALA A 282 -18.51 19.04 5.33
C ALA A 282 -19.78 19.84 5.47
N PHE A 283 -20.89 19.21 5.83
CA PHE A 283 -22.17 19.89 6.09
C PHE A 283 -22.01 20.96 7.18
N GLY A 284 -21.34 20.65 8.28
CA GLY A 284 -21.06 21.62 9.34
C GLY A 284 -20.29 22.84 8.86
N ARG A 285 -19.24 22.63 8.05
CA ARG A 285 -18.48 23.74 7.46
C ARG A 285 -19.31 24.59 6.50
N MET A 286 -20.15 23.96 5.68
CA MET A 286 -20.97 24.66 4.69
C MET A 286 -22.11 25.50 5.34
N THR A 287 -22.64 25.02 6.45
CA THR A 287 -23.80 25.66 7.14
C THR A 287 -23.43 26.52 8.34
N GLY A 288 -22.13 26.52 8.74
CA GLY A 288 -21.69 27.17 9.97
C GLY A 288 -22.03 26.40 11.26
N LEU A 289 -22.52 25.13 11.14
CA LEU A 289 -22.94 24.31 12.26
C LEU A 289 -21.81 23.41 12.80
N THR A 290 -20.55 23.80 12.64
CA THR A 290 -19.39 23.01 13.09
C THR A 290 -19.43 22.70 14.58
N GLY A 291 -19.95 23.61 15.43
CA GLY A 291 -20.11 23.40 16.86
C GLY A 291 -21.02 22.23 17.25
N VAL A 292 -21.85 21.75 16.29
CA VAL A 292 -22.74 20.58 16.49
C VAL A 292 -22.20 19.37 15.72
N THR A 293 -21.80 19.57 14.46
CA THR A 293 -21.43 18.47 13.57
C THR A 293 -20.06 17.88 13.88
N THR A 294 -19.10 18.67 14.40
CA THR A 294 -17.79 18.16 14.83
C THR A 294 -17.93 17.23 16.03
N PRO A 295 -18.56 17.65 17.16
CA PRO A 295 -18.75 16.73 18.30
C PRO A 295 -19.52 15.46 17.92
N LEU A 296 -20.52 15.57 17.02
CA LEU A 296 -21.29 14.41 16.57
C LEU A 296 -20.43 13.44 15.75
N ALA A 297 -19.60 13.96 14.85
CA ALA A 297 -18.69 13.16 14.07
C ALA A 297 -17.65 12.49 14.98
N ASP A 298 -17.04 13.23 15.90
CA ASP A 298 -16.01 12.73 16.82
C ASP A 298 -16.57 11.71 17.83
N LEU A 299 -17.83 11.83 18.20
CA LEU A 299 -18.54 10.82 19.00
C LEU A 299 -18.66 9.49 18.24
N ALA A 300 -19.04 9.55 16.97
CA ALA A 300 -19.35 8.35 16.18
C ALA A 300 -18.11 7.69 15.55
N GLU A 301 -17.12 8.49 15.15
CA GLU A 301 -16.01 8.04 14.32
C GLU A 301 -15.22 6.86 14.92
N PRO A 302 -14.81 6.84 16.21
CA PRO A 302 -14.02 5.73 16.74
C PRO A 302 -14.76 4.39 16.65
N THR A 303 -16.06 4.38 16.97
CA THR A 303 -16.88 3.16 16.91
C THR A 303 -17.11 2.72 15.44
N LEU A 304 -17.40 3.68 14.55
CA LEU A 304 -17.54 3.38 13.12
C LEU A 304 -16.24 2.86 12.54
N ARG A 305 -15.08 3.37 12.95
CA ARG A 305 -13.77 2.89 12.50
C ARG A 305 -13.56 1.42 12.85
N VAL A 306 -13.90 1.00 14.07
CA VAL A 306 -13.84 -0.42 14.45
C VAL A 306 -14.71 -1.28 13.53
N LEU A 307 -15.93 -0.84 13.25
CA LEU A 307 -16.87 -1.59 12.40
C LEU A 307 -16.44 -1.60 10.92
N VAL A 308 -15.89 -0.51 10.41
CA VAL A 308 -15.33 -0.40 9.06
C VAL A 308 -14.12 -1.31 8.91
N GLU A 309 -13.21 -1.34 9.90
CA GLU A 309 -12.02 -2.19 9.88
C GLU A 309 -12.35 -3.70 9.85
N LEU A 310 -13.55 -4.12 10.23
CA LEU A 310 -14.00 -5.49 10.01
C LEU A 310 -14.15 -5.85 8.51
N GLY A 311 -14.17 -4.86 7.62
CA GLY A 311 -14.13 -5.07 6.18
C GLY A 311 -12.73 -5.37 5.63
N TYR A 312 -11.71 -5.21 6.44
CA TYR A 312 -10.29 -5.38 6.08
C TYR A 312 -9.66 -6.55 6.84
N ASP A 313 -8.54 -7.05 6.38
CA ASP A 313 -7.72 -8.00 7.12
C ASP A 313 -6.29 -7.46 7.26
N ARG A 314 -6.10 -6.70 8.33
CA ARG A 314 -4.79 -6.09 8.63
C ARG A 314 -3.79 -7.10 9.24
N THR A 315 -4.20 -8.37 9.44
CA THR A 315 -3.30 -9.43 9.93
C THR A 315 -2.50 -10.08 8.81
N ILE A 316 -2.96 -9.97 7.57
CA ILE A 316 -2.23 -10.39 6.39
C ILE A 316 -1.19 -9.33 6.05
N PRO A 317 0.08 -9.72 5.83
CA PRO A 317 1.11 -8.79 5.39
C PRO A 317 0.70 -8.01 4.14
N LEU A 318 1.14 -6.74 4.03
CA LEU A 318 0.80 -5.88 2.91
C LEU A 318 1.28 -6.44 1.56
N GLY A 319 2.39 -7.20 1.57
CA GLY A 319 2.97 -7.83 0.38
C GLY A 319 2.44 -9.25 0.10
N GLU A 320 1.53 -9.78 0.90
CA GLU A 320 0.93 -11.09 0.67
C GLU A 320 -0.38 -10.96 -0.13
N PRO A 321 -0.51 -11.64 -1.28
CA PRO A 321 -1.71 -11.59 -2.10
C PRO A 321 -2.96 -12.02 -1.32
N ALA A 322 -3.95 -11.16 -1.28
CA ALA A 322 -5.18 -11.39 -0.51
C ALA A 322 -6.43 -11.09 -1.35
N LYS A 323 -7.09 -12.14 -1.81
CA LYS A 323 -8.35 -12.06 -2.56
C LYS A 323 -9.55 -11.77 -1.65
N PHE A 324 -10.71 -11.54 -2.24
CA PHE A 324 -11.96 -11.43 -1.49
C PHE A 324 -12.17 -12.61 -0.56
N GLY A 325 -12.64 -12.29 0.65
CA GLY A 325 -13.19 -13.24 1.60
C GLY A 325 -14.68 -12.95 1.80
N LEU A 326 -15.41 -13.91 2.38
CA LEU A 326 -16.83 -13.71 2.67
C LEU A 326 -17.02 -13.03 4.04
N PHE A 327 -16.31 -13.53 5.05
CA PHE A 327 -16.45 -13.05 6.43
C PHE A 327 -15.09 -12.95 7.12
N PRO A 328 -14.88 -11.91 7.95
CA PRO A 328 -13.70 -11.82 8.79
C PRO A 328 -13.70 -12.89 9.90
N ALA A 329 -12.52 -13.29 10.35
CA ALA A 329 -12.37 -14.07 11.55
C ALA A 329 -12.51 -13.14 12.77
N ILE A 330 -13.68 -13.12 13.42
CA ILE A 330 -13.97 -12.24 14.55
C ILE A 330 -13.79 -13.01 15.85
N ASN A 331 -13.00 -12.45 16.79
CA ASN A 331 -13.03 -12.84 18.19
C ASN A 331 -14.05 -11.94 18.92
N PRO A 332 -15.18 -12.47 19.43
CA PRO A 332 -16.21 -11.64 20.04
C PRO A 332 -15.74 -10.83 21.26
N SER A 333 -14.81 -11.37 22.05
CA SER A 333 -14.27 -10.67 23.22
C SER A 333 -13.38 -9.48 22.83
N ASP A 334 -12.54 -9.66 21.79
CA ASP A 334 -11.71 -8.59 21.28
C ASP A 334 -12.55 -7.49 20.65
N LEU A 335 -13.57 -7.87 19.87
CA LEU A 335 -14.50 -6.91 19.27
C LEU A 335 -15.27 -6.10 20.35
N ALA A 336 -15.78 -6.78 21.38
CA ALA A 336 -16.48 -6.10 22.47
C ALA A 336 -15.56 -5.11 23.22
N PHE A 337 -14.30 -5.51 23.45
CA PHE A 337 -13.29 -4.63 24.04
C PHE A 337 -13.00 -3.42 23.15
N ASP A 338 -12.75 -3.65 21.84
CA ASP A 338 -12.43 -2.59 20.89
C ASP A 338 -13.61 -1.61 20.73
N LEU A 339 -14.86 -2.09 20.65
CA LEU A 339 -16.06 -1.25 20.58
C LEU A 339 -16.27 -0.43 21.86
N THR A 340 -16.06 -1.02 23.04
CA THR A 340 -16.19 -0.31 24.30
C THR A 340 -15.14 0.80 24.42
N SER A 341 -13.90 0.49 24.07
CA SER A 341 -12.80 1.46 24.07
C SER A 341 -13.04 2.59 23.08
N ALA A 342 -13.52 2.25 21.88
CA ALA A 342 -13.85 3.21 20.84
C ALA A 342 -15.00 4.14 21.26
N ALA A 343 -16.07 3.60 21.86
CA ALA A 343 -17.19 4.40 22.36
C ALA A 343 -16.74 5.38 23.45
N GLN A 344 -15.89 4.95 24.39
CA GLN A 344 -15.32 5.83 25.41
C GLN A 344 -14.45 6.94 24.79
N SER A 345 -13.68 6.60 23.76
CA SER A 345 -12.86 7.57 23.03
C SER A 345 -13.72 8.61 22.29
N GLY A 346 -14.80 8.18 21.64
CA GLY A 346 -15.76 9.07 20.99
C GLY A 346 -16.46 10.03 21.95
N VAL A 347 -16.95 9.52 23.09
CA VAL A 347 -17.55 10.36 24.14
C VAL A 347 -16.55 11.41 24.63
N ARG A 348 -15.31 11.01 24.87
CA ARG A 348 -14.26 11.92 25.31
C ARG A 348 -13.99 13.01 24.26
N ALA A 349 -13.82 12.65 22.99
CA ALA A 349 -13.58 13.58 21.91
C ALA A 349 -14.73 14.61 21.79
N ALA A 350 -15.98 14.14 21.74
CA ALA A 350 -17.14 15.00 21.68
C ALA A 350 -17.26 15.98 22.86
N LEU A 351 -16.99 15.51 24.09
CA LEU A 351 -17.01 16.38 25.28
C LEU A 351 -15.89 17.43 25.23
N THR A 352 -14.70 17.06 24.70
CA THR A 352 -13.59 18.00 24.49
C THR A 352 -13.97 19.10 23.50
N ASP A 353 -14.62 18.73 22.37
CA ASP A 353 -15.11 19.68 21.39
C ASP A 353 -16.17 20.64 21.96
N LEU A 354 -16.95 20.19 22.92
CA LEU A 354 -17.96 21.00 23.64
C LEU A 354 -17.34 21.84 24.78
N GLY A 355 -15.99 21.82 24.94
CA GLY A 355 -15.25 22.63 25.90
C GLY A 355 -15.14 22.02 27.32
N PHE A 356 -15.51 20.75 27.50
CA PHE A 356 -15.32 20.07 28.78
C PHE A 356 -13.90 19.58 28.94
N SER A 357 -13.23 19.89 30.05
CA SER A 357 -11.93 19.34 30.39
C SER A 357 -12.07 17.88 30.82
N MET A 358 -11.51 16.97 30.00
CA MET A 358 -11.51 15.55 30.30
C MET A 358 -10.17 15.12 30.92
N PRO A 359 -10.16 14.30 31.98
CA PRO A 359 -8.92 13.73 32.50
C PRO A 359 -8.23 12.89 31.39
N PRO A 360 -6.88 12.78 31.42
CA PRO A 360 -6.18 11.95 30.45
C PRO A 360 -6.75 10.52 30.46
N PRO A 361 -6.76 9.83 29.30
CA PRO A 361 -7.21 8.45 29.22
C PRO A 361 -6.41 7.60 30.23
N ALA A 362 -7.11 6.72 30.95
CA ALA A 362 -6.41 5.70 31.71
C ALA A 362 -5.49 4.91 30.76
N PRO A 363 -4.31 4.44 31.23
CA PRO A 363 -3.45 3.58 30.41
C PRO A 363 -4.31 2.46 29.80
N ALA A 364 -4.18 2.25 28.49
CA ALA A 364 -4.98 1.26 27.78
C ALA A 364 -4.91 -0.07 28.51
N ALA A 365 -6.06 -0.61 28.92
CA ALA A 365 -6.12 -1.95 29.50
C ALA A 365 -5.48 -2.89 28.47
N LYS A 366 -4.53 -3.73 28.90
CA LYS A 366 -3.91 -4.69 28.00
C LYS A 366 -5.01 -5.59 27.44
N LYS A 367 -5.04 -5.72 26.10
CA LYS A 367 -5.94 -6.64 25.41
C LYS A 367 -5.81 -8.03 26.08
N PRO A 368 -6.91 -8.72 26.43
CA PRO A 368 -6.82 -10.06 27.02
C PRO A 368 -5.98 -10.95 26.13
N ALA A 369 -5.01 -11.66 26.70
CA ALA A 369 -4.19 -12.59 25.93
C ALA A 369 -5.11 -13.62 25.25
N ALA A 370 -5.00 -13.79 23.94
CA ALA A 370 -5.78 -14.75 23.20
C ALA A 370 -5.62 -16.14 23.86
N VAL A 371 -6.73 -16.70 24.33
CA VAL A 371 -6.76 -18.08 24.85
C VAL A 371 -6.45 -18.97 23.65
N LYS A 372 -5.25 -19.55 23.61
CA LYS A 372 -4.90 -20.58 22.62
C LYS A 372 -5.82 -21.76 22.85
N VAL A 373 -6.89 -21.85 22.08
CA VAL A 373 -7.70 -23.07 21.98
C VAL A 373 -6.84 -24.10 21.26
N THR A 374 -6.14 -24.91 22.03
CA THR A 374 -5.47 -26.11 21.51
C THR A 374 -6.55 -27.07 21.01
N LYS A 375 -6.69 -27.19 19.70
CA LYS A 375 -7.53 -28.26 19.11
C LYS A 375 -7.03 -29.59 19.63
N PRO A 376 -7.89 -30.48 20.17
CA PRO A 376 -7.47 -31.82 20.58
C PRO A 376 -6.89 -32.54 19.35
N ARG A 377 -5.64 -32.95 19.46
CA ARG A 377 -4.98 -33.78 18.45
C ARG A 377 -5.63 -35.18 18.57
N LEU A 378 -6.51 -35.52 17.64
CA LEU A 378 -6.98 -36.89 17.47
C LEU A 378 -5.75 -37.77 17.19
N GLN A 379 -5.30 -38.50 18.21
CA GLN A 379 -4.30 -39.55 18.03
C GLN A 379 -4.96 -40.68 17.22
N ALA A 380 -4.55 -40.83 15.97
CA ALA A 380 -4.82 -42.02 15.22
C ALA A 380 -4.04 -43.18 15.87
N SER A 381 -4.74 -44.09 16.50
CA SER A 381 -4.20 -45.37 16.99
C SER A 381 -3.67 -46.17 15.81
N ALA A 382 -2.34 -46.20 15.69
CA ALA A 382 -1.67 -47.16 14.81
C ALA A 382 -1.72 -48.53 15.45
N SER A 383 -2.59 -49.39 14.93
CA SER A 383 -2.58 -50.81 15.25
C SER A 383 -1.32 -51.45 14.69
N HIS A 384 -0.45 -51.90 15.58
CA HIS A 384 0.65 -52.80 15.26
C HIS A 384 0.13 -54.09 14.65
N ARG A 385 0.53 -54.42 13.43
CA ARG A 385 0.60 -55.81 12.92
C ARG A 385 2.04 -56.13 12.67
N SER A 386 2.56 -57.09 13.44
CA SER A 386 3.86 -57.73 13.28
C SER A 386 3.91 -58.57 12.01
N PRO A 387 5.11 -58.76 11.44
CA PRO A 387 5.26 -59.58 10.24
C PRO A 387 5.51 -61.04 10.58
N ALA A 388 4.87 -61.94 9.82
CA ALA A 388 5.18 -63.38 9.84
C ALA A 388 5.98 -63.72 8.58
N HIS A 389 6.93 -64.61 8.83
CA HIS A 389 8.00 -65.13 7.99
C HIS A 389 7.56 -65.97 6.77
N ALA A 390 8.48 -65.98 5.80
CA ALA A 390 9.05 -67.10 5.03
C ALA A 390 8.37 -67.49 3.70
N GLY A 391 9.20 -67.68 2.71
CA GLY A 391 8.97 -68.62 1.62
C GLY A 391 9.67 -68.24 0.31
N SER A 392 10.89 -68.74 0.17
CA SER A 392 11.67 -68.80 -1.06
C SER A 392 10.97 -69.63 -2.16
N ALA A 393 11.04 -69.17 -3.42
CA ALA A 393 11.24 -70.05 -4.58
C ALA A 393 11.64 -69.29 -5.85
N ARG A 394 12.73 -69.68 -6.41
CA ARG A 394 13.24 -69.35 -7.75
C ARG A 394 12.38 -69.97 -8.84
N HIS A 395 12.33 -69.32 -10.02
CA HIS A 395 12.60 -69.92 -11.35
C HIS A 395 12.45 -68.83 -12.43
N THR A 396 13.55 -68.50 -13.07
CA THR A 396 14.04 -68.74 -14.43
C THR A 396 13.17 -68.35 -15.61
N ALA A 397 13.70 -67.40 -16.37
CA ALA A 397 13.97 -67.34 -17.81
C ALA A 397 12.78 -67.26 -18.80
N ALA A 398 12.77 -66.28 -19.63
CA ALA A 398 12.95 -66.27 -21.09
C ALA A 398 12.23 -65.08 -21.75
N GLY A 399 12.93 -64.19 -22.41
CA GLY A 399 12.43 -63.41 -23.54
C GLY A 399 12.47 -64.26 -24.81
N PRO A 400 12.33 -63.73 -26.01
CA PRO A 400 12.01 -62.39 -26.49
C PRO A 400 10.93 -62.41 -27.63
N LYS A 401 10.51 -61.25 -28.18
CA LYS A 401 10.47 -60.92 -29.63
C LYS A 401 9.52 -59.77 -29.97
N ARG A 402 10.10 -58.77 -30.60
CA ARG A 402 9.42 -57.85 -31.54
C ARG A 402 8.98 -58.61 -32.81
N PRO A 403 8.04 -58.12 -33.63
CA PRO A 403 8.23 -57.10 -34.64
C PRO A 403 7.00 -56.16 -34.79
N ALA A 404 7.18 -54.91 -35.14
CA ALA A 404 7.31 -54.15 -36.40
C ALA A 404 6.07 -54.17 -37.32
N ARG A 405 5.71 -52.91 -37.65
CA ARG A 405 4.95 -52.37 -38.80
C ARG A 405 3.42 -52.33 -38.74
N GLY A 406 3.03 -51.11 -39.12
CA GLY A 406 1.73 -50.63 -39.56
C GLY A 406 1.68 -49.13 -39.39
#